data_1650c4ce955e6650ec9fea8bffb06343
#
_entry.id   1650c4ce955e6650ec9fea8bffb06343
#
_cell.length_a   1.000
_cell.length_b   1.000
_cell.length_c   1.000
_cell.angle_alpha   90.00
_cell.angle_beta   90.00
_cell.angle_gamma   90.00
#
_symmetry.space_group_name_H-M   'P 1'
#
loop_
_entity.id
_entity.type
_entity.pdbx_description
1 polymer ?
#
loop_
_entity_poly.entity_id
_entity_poly.type
_entity_poly.pdbx_seq_one_letter_code
_entity_poly.pdbx_strand_id
1 'polypeptide(L)'
;MVQCWRAVERLWRRGRSQRVQKGDPIAHDEMDALRKAGRQKTYRDTTLYRSLSPCMMCTGTIIQFGIPRVVVGENNNFGGNEEFLRSKGVEVIVADDPDCVALMERYIEEKPELWAEDIAE
;
A
#
# COMPACT_ATOMS: atom_id res chain seq x y z
N MET A 1 -0.19 4.73 -6.25
CA MET A 1 1.27 4.82 -6.06
C MET A 1 1.61 4.72 -4.59
N VAL A 2 2.63 3.95 -4.27
CA VAL A 2 3.13 3.80 -2.89
C VAL A 2 4.47 4.49 -2.76
N GLN A 3 4.68 5.15 -1.64
CA GLN A 3 5.94 5.82 -1.31
C GLN A 3 6.44 5.30 0.03
N CYS A 4 7.71 4.94 0.09
CA CYS A 4 8.37 4.51 1.30
C CYS A 4 9.31 5.62 1.79
N TRP A 5 9.15 6.02 3.05
CA TRP A 5 9.90 7.10 3.68
C TRP A 5 10.72 6.57 4.86
N ARG A 6 11.94 7.03 4.98
CA ARG A 6 12.75 6.76 6.17
C ARG A 6 12.50 7.79 7.27
N ALA A 7 12.95 7.48 8.49
CA ALA A 7 12.74 8.28 9.70
C ALA A 7 13.14 9.74 9.59
N VAL A 8 14.04 10.07 8.67
CA VAL A 8 14.45 11.45 8.36
C VAL A 8 13.54 12.14 7.34
N GLU A 9 12.36 11.60 7.09
CA GLU A 9 11.36 12.13 6.16
C GLU A 9 11.87 12.33 4.73
N ARG A 10 12.85 11.55 4.35
CA ARG A 10 13.36 11.56 2.97
C ARG A 10 12.67 10.47 2.16
N LEU A 11 12.11 10.85 1.00
CA LEU A 11 11.59 9.87 0.05
C LEU A 11 12.71 8.91 -0.34
N TRP A 12 12.47 7.62 -0.09
CA TRP A 12 13.46 6.59 -0.33
C TRP A 12 13.17 5.80 -1.59
N ARG A 13 11.98 5.22 -1.69
CA ARG A 13 11.57 4.45 -2.89
C ARG A 13 10.11 4.66 -3.19
N ARG A 14 9.76 4.57 -4.46
CA ARG A 14 8.38 4.60 -4.94
C ARG A 14 8.05 3.29 -5.64
N GLY A 15 6.82 2.83 -5.47
CA GLY A 15 6.29 1.67 -6.17
C GLY A 15 4.99 1.98 -6.89
N ARG A 16 4.73 1.22 -7.94
CA ARG A 16 3.48 1.24 -8.69
C ARG A 16 3.04 -0.19 -8.92
N SER A 17 1.74 -0.43 -9.01
CA SER A 17 1.24 -1.74 -9.38
C SER A 17 1.81 -2.17 -10.74
N GLN A 18 2.35 -3.37 -10.79
CA GLN A 18 2.89 -3.98 -12.00
C GLN A 18 2.10 -5.24 -12.39
N ARG A 19 0.91 -5.43 -11.82
CA ARG A 19 0.08 -6.61 -12.07
C ARG A 19 -0.18 -6.81 -13.56
N VAL A 20 -0.68 -5.78 -14.21
CA VAL A 20 -1.02 -5.82 -15.64
C VAL A 20 0.22 -5.75 -16.50
N GLN A 21 1.13 -4.83 -16.22
CA GLN A 21 2.34 -4.58 -17.01
C GLN A 21 3.28 -5.79 -17.06
N LYS A 22 3.39 -6.53 -15.96
CA LYS A 22 4.28 -7.69 -15.83
C LYS A 22 3.55 -9.03 -15.74
N GLY A 23 2.21 -9.01 -15.74
CA GLY A 23 1.44 -10.24 -15.56
C GLY A 23 1.71 -10.91 -14.21
N ASP A 24 1.98 -10.13 -13.17
CA ASP A 24 2.38 -10.61 -11.86
C ASP A 24 1.29 -10.25 -10.81
N PRO A 25 0.52 -11.25 -10.34
CA PRO A 25 -0.62 -11.00 -9.46
C PRO A 25 -0.25 -10.45 -8.08
N ILE A 26 1.01 -10.61 -7.65
CA ILE A 26 1.47 -10.12 -6.35
C ILE A 26 2.22 -8.78 -6.45
N ALA A 27 2.39 -8.25 -7.64
CA ALA A 27 3.14 -7.02 -7.87
C ALA A 27 2.30 -5.77 -7.56
N HIS A 28 1.77 -5.70 -6.35
CA HIS A 28 1.13 -4.51 -5.82
C HIS A 28 2.15 -3.38 -5.60
N ASP A 29 1.66 -2.18 -5.39
CA ASP A 29 2.49 -0.98 -5.23
C ASP A 29 3.54 -1.15 -4.13
N GLU A 30 3.11 -1.72 -2.99
CA GLU A 30 3.98 -1.96 -1.83
C GLU A 30 5.08 -2.96 -2.17
N MET A 31 4.74 -4.03 -2.88
CA MET A 31 5.71 -5.03 -3.30
C MET A 31 6.73 -4.45 -4.26
N ASP A 32 6.28 -3.62 -5.19
CA ASP A 32 7.16 -2.92 -6.13
C ASP A 32 8.12 -1.99 -5.41
N ALA A 33 7.62 -1.22 -4.44
CA ALA A 33 8.45 -0.32 -3.63
C ALA A 33 9.52 -1.10 -2.83
N LEU A 34 9.14 -2.21 -2.22
CA LEU A 34 10.07 -3.04 -1.44
C LEU A 34 11.10 -3.75 -2.32
N ARG A 35 10.72 -4.21 -3.51
CA ARG A 35 11.67 -4.76 -4.48
C ARG A 35 12.73 -3.73 -4.88
N LYS A 36 12.30 -2.50 -5.13
CA LYS A 36 13.22 -1.39 -5.46
C LYS A 36 14.12 -1.00 -4.30
N ALA A 37 13.61 -1.08 -3.07
CA ALA A 37 14.40 -0.86 -1.87
C ALA A 37 15.44 -1.96 -1.67
N GLY A 38 15.08 -3.20 -2.02
CA GLY A 38 15.93 -4.36 -1.91
C GLY A 38 16.14 -4.84 -0.49
N ARG A 39 17.13 -5.71 -0.30
CA ARG A 39 17.44 -6.28 1.00
C ARG A 39 18.03 -5.21 1.92
N GLN A 40 17.39 -5.01 3.07
CA GLN A 40 17.82 -4.06 4.10
C GLN A 40 17.99 -4.79 5.43
N LYS A 41 18.87 -4.26 6.28
CA LYS A 41 19.01 -4.75 7.66
C LYS A 41 17.72 -4.63 8.44
N THR A 42 17.00 -3.54 8.21
CA THR A 42 15.75 -3.24 8.90
C THR A 42 14.87 -2.32 8.04
N TYR A 43 13.58 -2.48 8.19
CA TYR A 43 12.56 -1.54 7.71
C TYR A 43 11.87 -0.80 8.87
N ARG A 44 12.36 -0.98 10.11
CA ARG A 44 11.76 -0.39 11.32
C ARG A 44 11.93 1.12 11.40
N ASP A 45 12.75 1.69 10.55
CA ASP A 45 12.98 3.14 10.44
C ASP A 45 12.20 3.76 9.26
N THR A 46 11.21 3.07 8.74
CA THR A 46 10.45 3.51 7.56
C THR A 46 9.01 3.85 7.89
N THR A 47 8.41 4.69 7.05
CA THR A 47 6.96 4.92 6.98
C THR A 47 6.52 4.63 5.56
N LEU A 48 5.44 3.87 5.43
CA LEU A 48 4.85 3.55 4.14
C LEU A 48 3.67 4.48 3.87
N TYR A 49 3.69 5.19 2.76
CA TYR A 49 2.58 6.01 2.30
C TYR A 49 1.94 5.36 1.09
N ARG A 50 0.63 5.24 1.12
CA ARG A 50 -0.10 4.73 -0.04
C ARG A 50 -1.46 5.39 -0.20
N SER A 51 -1.98 5.38 -1.43
CA SER A 51 -3.26 6.04 -1.75
C SER A 51 -4.47 5.27 -1.24
N LEU A 52 -4.44 3.94 -1.29
CA LEU A 52 -5.55 3.08 -0.89
C LEU A 52 -5.13 2.19 0.29
N SER A 53 -6.07 1.81 1.14
CA SER A 53 -5.82 0.89 2.26
C SER A 53 -5.24 -0.45 1.76
N PRO A 54 -4.27 -1.05 2.48
CA PRO A 54 -3.60 -2.25 2.02
C PRO A 54 -4.50 -3.49 2.03
N CYS A 55 -4.33 -4.34 1.03
CA CYS A 55 -4.94 -5.67 1.01
C CYS A 55 -4.30 -6.57 2.07
N MET A 56 -4.84 -7.76 2.25
CA MET A 56 -4.31 -8.70 3.26
C MET A 56 -2.87 -9.12 2.96
N MET A 57 -2.51 -9.30 1.71
CA MET A 57 -1.15 -9.67 1.30
C MET A 57 -0.16 -8.56 1.68
N CYS A 58 -0.46 -7.32 1.34
CA CYS A 58 0.40 -6.18 1.67
C CYS A 58 0.39 -5.89 3.17
N THR A 59 -0.73 -6.09 3.85
CA THR A 59 -0.82 -6.04 5.31
C THR A 59 0.15 -7.02 5.96
N GLY A 60 0.17 -8.26 5.48
CA GLY A 60 1.13 -9.27 5.94
C GLY A 60 2.57 -8.85 5.70
N THR A 61 2.86 -8.26 4.56
CA THR A 61 4.20 -7.75 4.21
C THR A 61 4.63 -6.64 5.16
N ILE A 62 3.76 -5.68 5.46
CA ILE A 62 4.03 -4.59 6.41
C ILE A 62 4.43 -5.16 7.77
N ILE A 63 3.66 -6.13 8.26
CA ILE A 63 3.93 -6.80 9.54
C ILE A 63 5.22 -7.60 9.49
N GLN A 64 5.42 -8.37 8.42
CA GLN A 64 6.59 -9.25 8.25
C GLN A 64 7.90 -8.46 8.30
N PHE A 65 7.95 -7.32 7.64
CA PHE A 65 9.17 -6.51 7.59
C PHE A 65 9.27 -5.46 8.71
N GLY A 66 8.28 -5.42 9.60
CA GLY A 66 8.32 -4.55 10.77
C GLY A 66 8.24 -3.08 10.44
N ILE A 67 7.55 -2.71 9.37
CA ILE A 67 7.27 -1.31 9.04
C ILE A 67 6.37 -0.75 10.13
N PRO A 68 6.83 0.27 10.91
CA PRO A 68 6.11 0.67 12.11
C PRO A 68 4.92 1.58 11.86
N ARG A 69 4.85 2.21 10.68
CA ARG A 69 3.84 3.24 10.41
C ARG A 69 3.40 3.19 8.94
N VAL A 70 2.09 3.27 8.76
CA VAL A 70 1.46 3.35 7.42
C VAL A 70 0.53 4.54 7.39
N VAL A 71 0.67 5.37 6.37
CA VAL A 71 -0.25 6.47 6.08
C VAL A 71 -1.05 6.10 4.84
N VAL A 72 -2.36 6.02 5.00
CA VAL A 72 -3.31 5.58 3.97
C VAL A 72 -4.08 6.80 3.48
N GLY A 73 -4.11 7.01 2.17
CA GLY A 73 -4.83 8.12 1.58
C GLY A 73 -6.34 8.00 1.80
N GLU A 74 -6.90 6.81 1.56
CA GLU A 74 -8.32 6.56 1.76
C GLU A 74 -8.61 5.08 2.00
N ASN A 75 -9.74 4.79 2.63
CA ASN A 75 -10.25 3.43 2.84
C ASN A 75 -11.75 3.29 2.49
N ASN A 76 -12.31 4.26 1.75
CA ASN A 76 -13.71 4.23 1.36
C ASN A 76 -13.98 3.20 0.27
N ASN A 77 -13.09 3.14 -0.74
CA ASN A 77 -13.22 2.20 -1.86
C ASN A 77 -12.75 0.80 -1.51
N PHE A 78 -11.84 0.68 -0.57
CA PHE A 78 -11.33 -0.60 -0.08
C PHE A 78 -10.69 -0.39 1.29
N GLY A 79 -10.92 -1.34 2.21
CA GLY A 79 -10.37 -1.26 3.55
C GLY A 79 -10.64 -2.53 4.34
N GLY A 80 -10.49 -2.45 5.67
CA GLY A 80 -10.81 -3.53 6.59
C GLY A 80 -9.62 -4.17 7.29
N ASN A 81 -8.38 -3.80 6.91
CA ASN A 81 -7.18 -4.37 7.52
C ASN A 81 -6.51 -3.42 8.54
N GLU A 82 -7.05 -2.23 8.73
CA GLU A 82 -6.45 -1.20 9.59
C GLU A 82 -6.36 -1.66 11.05
N GLU A 83 -7.44 -2.23 11.56
CA GLU A 83 -7.48 -2.71 12.96
C GLU A 83 -6.55 -3.91 13.15
N PHE A 84 -6.43 -4.78 12.17
CA PHE A 84 -5.48 -5.89 12.22
C PHE A 84 -4.03 -5.37 12.29
N LEU A 85 -3.68 -4.38 11.48
CA LEU A 85 -2.37 -3.72 11.53
C LEU A 85 -2.11 -3.12 12.90
N ARG A 86 -3.09 -2.39 13.45
CA ARG A 86 -2.98 -1.77 14.77
C ARG A 86 -2.81 -2.82 15.87
N SER A 87 -3.51 -3.95 15.76
CA SER A 87 -3.37 -5.06 16.71
C SER A 87 -1.96 -5.66 16.74
N LYS A 88 -1.20 -5.50 15.66
CA LYS A 88 0.20 -5.94 15.54
C LYS A 88 1.20 -4.82 15.84
N GLY A 89 0.76 -3.70 16.38
CA GLY A 89 1.61 -2.59 16.79
C GLY A 89 1.99 -1.63 15.68
N VAL A 90 1.34 -1.71 14.52
CA VAL A 90 1.56 -0.76 13.42
C VAL A 90 0.68 0.46 13.62
N GLU A 91 1.27 1.65 13.57
CA GLU A 91 0.52 2.91 13.54
C GLU A 91 -0.11 3.09 12.16
N VAL A 92 -1.44 3.22 12.11
CA VAL A 92 -2.16 3.43 10.86
C VAL A 92 -2.89 4.76 10.92
N ILE A 93 -2.58 5.63 9.98
CA ILE A 93 -3.22 6.94 9.82
C ILE A 93 -3.98 6.93 8.51
N VAL A 94 -5.29 7.16 8.58
CA VAL A 94 -6.15 7.32 7.39
C VAL A 94 -6.35 8.81 7.16
N ALA A 95 -5.85 9.32 6.05
CA ALA A 95 -5.85 10.74 5.76
C ALA A 95 -7.20 11.27 5.23
N ASP A 96 -8.07 10.37 4.77
CA ASP A 96 -9.34 10.72 4.12
C ASP A 96 -9.15 11.74 2.99
N ASP A 97 -8.14 11.54 2.16
CA ASP A 97 -7.77 12.44 1.09
C ASP A 97 -8.76 12.31 -0.08
N PRO A 98 -9.51 13.38 -0.39
CA PRO A 98 -10.51 13.34 -1.48
C PRO A 98 -9.90 13.08 -2.86
N ASP A 99 -8.65 13.46 -3.09
CA ASP A 99 -7.98 13.19 -4.36
C ASP A 99 -7.66 11.69 -4.51
N CYS A 100 -7.30 11.02 -3.42
CA CYS A 100 -7.11 9.58 -3.41
C CYS A 100 -8.42 8.83 -3.65
N VAL A 101 -9.50 9.27 -3.01
CA VAL A 101 -10.84 8.70 -3.22
C VAL A 101 -11.26 8.83 -4.68
N ALA A 102 -11.16 10.04 -5.25
CA ALA A 102 -11.53 10.30 -6.64
C ALA A 102 -10.69 9.49 -7.63
N LEU A 103 -9.40 9.34 -7.36
CA LEU A 103 -8.50 8.55 -8.20
C LEU A 103 -8.96 7.08 -8.28
N MET A 104 -9.28 6.49 -7.14
CA MET A 104 -9.75 5.10 -7.07
C MET A 104 -11.12 4.92 -7.69
N GLU A 105 -12.05 5.84 -7.42
CA GLU A 105 -13.38 5.81 -8.03
C GLU A 105 -13.28 5.80 -9.56
N ARG A 106 -12.47 6.68 -10.11
CA ARG A 106 -12.24 6.74 -11.56
C ARG A 106 -11.63 5.44 -12.10
N TYR A 107 -10.66 4.88 -11.40
CA TYR A 107 -10.05 3.61 -11.81
C TYR A 107 -11.08 2.47 -11.83
N ILE A 108 -11.89 2.36 -10.79
CA ILE A 108 -12.94 1.33 -10.69
C ILE A 108 -13.98 1.51 -11.80
N GLU A 109 -14.37 2.74 -12.08
CA GLU A 109 -15.33 3.07 -13.15
C GLU A 109 -14.79 2.73 -14.53
N GLU A 110 -13.54 3.08 -14.81
CA GLU A 110 -12.91 2.87 -16.10
C GLU A 110 -12.48 1.42 -16.34
N LYS A 111 -12.10 0.71 -15.28
CA LYS A 111 -11.52 -0.64 -15.35
C LYS A 111 -12.11 -1.58 -14.30
N PRO A 112 -13.43 -1.79 -14.30
CA PRO A 112 -14.08 -2.58 -13.25
C PRO A 112 -13.62 -4.05 -13.22
N GLU A 113 -13.31 -4.62 -14.37
CA GLU A 113 -12.86 -6.02 -14.45
C GLU A 113 -11.46 -6.22 -13.84
N LEU A 114 -10.54 -5.29 -14.07
CA LEU A 114 -9.21 -5.33 -13.47
C LEU A 114 -9.28 -5.11 -11.96
N TRP A 115 -10.19 -4.25 -11.52
CA TRP A 115 -10.41 -4.05 -10.09
C TRP A 115 -10.98 -5.30 -9.42
N ALA A 116 -12.02 -5.90 -10.01
CA ALA A 116 -12.64 -7.11 -9.49
C ALA A 116 -11.63 -8.27 -9.41
N GLU A 117 -10.79 -8.43 -10.42
CA GLU A 117 -9.70 -9.41 -10.43
C GLU A 117 -8.75 -9.21 -9.24
N ASP A 118 -8.41 -7.97 -8.94
CA ASP A 118 -7.46 -7.65 -7.87
C ASP A 118 -8.00 -7.98 -6.47
N ILE A 119 -9.30 -7.89 -6.29
CA ILE A 119 -9.96 -8.17 -5.00
C ILE A 119 -10.70 -9.52 -4.98
N ALA A 120 -10.48 -10.36 -5.97
CA ALA A 120 -11.06 -11.70 -6.10
C ALA A 120 -12.60 -11.71 -6.14
N GLU A 121 -13.18 -10.77 -6.89
CA GLU A 121 -14.63 -10.67 -7.11
C GLU A 121 -15.05 -10.85 -8.58
#